data_714cb789901ea0c2d81c98891aef1e2d
#
_entry.id   714cb789901ea0c2d81c98891aef1e2d
#
_cell.length_a   1.000
_cell.length_b   1.000
_cell.length_c   1.000
_cell.angle_alpha   90.00
_cell.angle_beta   90.00
_cell.angle_gamma   90.00
#
_symmetry.space_group_name_H-M   'P 1'
#
loop_
_entity.id
_entity.type
_entity.pdbx_description
1 polymer ?
#
loop_
_entity_poly.entity_id
_entity_poly.type
_entity_poly.pdbx_seq_one_letter_code
_entity_poly.pdbx_strand_id
1 'polypeptide(L)'
;MTEARTDIPELHSDKSFIVTWLFAWLLGIFGADRFYLGKVGTGILKLITFGGLGVWALIDVILVLAGAQKDKHGRTLMGYKEHKKIAWIVTGAVIVLSIVMGAVNGANGATGNVATAPVVQDQPAADPVKDDAAPAEAPAEAPPAEAPAEAPKAETPTVNSWADDTFGTFAPVTETGTGDNIVSLPAGATAGIVTATHTGSSNFSMSILDASNASTGELLVNTIGDYSGTTIYGINAFGEGKTIQITADGAWKLNIAPISSAPALASSGAGDAVYLYDGDAAKLAASHDGDGNFVVMEETGEAFSMGLLVNEIGAYSGTVPLSAGPSVIAVQADGNWTLDVK
;
A
#
# COMPACT_ATOMS: atom_id res chain seq x y z
N MET A 1 -0.92 12.81 -66.64
CA MET A 1 -0.76 11.45 -66.11
C MET A 1 -0.66 11.57 -64.59
N THR A 2 -1.79 11.30 -63.92
CA THR A 2 -1.91 11.40 -62.48
C THR A 2 -1.67 9.99 -61.94
N GLU A 3 -0.53 9.76 -61.31
CA GLU A 3 -0.24 8.47 -60.65
C GLU A 3 -1.21 8.27 -59.48
N ALA A 4 -2.07 7.30 -59.61
CA ALA A 4 -2.90 6.82 -58.51
C ALA A 4 -1.99 6.10 -57.51
N ARG A 5 -1.74 6.74 -56.36
CA ARG A 5 -1.09 6.15 -55.21
C ARG A 5 -2.04 5.09 -54.63
N THR A 6 -1.75 3.82 -54.92
CA THR A 6 -2.47 2.70 -54.34
C THR A 6 -2.14 2.68 -52.86
N ASP A 7 -3.08 3.14 -52.03
CA ASP A 7 -3.04 2.93 -50.57
C ASP A 7 -3.22 1.44 -50.30
N ILE A 8 -2.10 0.74 -50.08
CA ILE A 8 -2.09 -0.63 -49.56
C ILE A 8 -2.58 -0.53 -48.12
N PRO A 9 -3.66 -1.22 -47.72
CA PRO A 9 -4.12 -1.20 -46.34
C PRO A 9 -2.99 -1.68 -45.44
N GLU A 10 -2.49 -0.84 -44.55
CA GLU A 10 -1.56 -1.28 -43.51
C GLU A 10 -2.24 -2.37 -42.69
N LEU A 11 -1.74 -3.60 -42.76
CA LEU A 11 -2.21 -4.72 -41.94
C LEU A 11 -1.88 -4.44 -40.47
N HIS A 12 -2.85 -3.93 -39.76
CA HIS A 12 -2.74 -3.69 -38.32
C HIS A 12 -2.86 -5.01 -37.54
N SER A 13 -2.11 -5.11 -36.47
CA SER A 13 -2.21 -6.23 -35.53
C SER A 13 -3.49 -6.13 -34.70
N ASP A 14 -4.03 -7.27 -34.28
CA ASP A 14 -5.08 -7.37 -33.26
C ASP A 14 -4.55 -6.99 -31.85
N LYS A 15 -3.24 -6.74 -31.72
CA LYS A 15 -2.59 -6.40 -30.45
C LYS A 15 -2.55 -4.90 -30.23
N SER A 16 -3.02 -4.47 -29.05
CA SER A 16 -3.07 -3.06 -28.67
C SER A 16 -1.67 -2.52 -28.31
N PHE A 17 -1.37 -1.32 -28.79
CA PHE A 17 -0.16 -0.58 -28.40
C PHE A 17 -0.13 -0.28 -26.90
N ILE A 18 -1.25 0.18 -26.31
CA ILE A 18 -1.35 0.53 -24.91
C ILE A 18 -1.06 -0.68 -24.03
N VAL A 19 -1.69 -1.83 -24.32
CA VAL A 19 -1.48 -3.06 -23.54
C VAL A 19 -0.03 -3.54 -23.65
N THR A 20 0.56 -3.47 -24.85
CA THR A 20 1.97 -3.84 -25.04
C THR A 20 2.90 -2.92 -24.26
N TRP A 21 2.63 -1.61 -24.29
CA TRP A 21 3.39 -0.61 -23.55
C TRP A 21 3.29 -0.82 -22.04
N LEU A 22 2.09 -1.04 -21.50
CA LEU A 22 1.89 -1.33 -20.07
C LEU A 22 2.62 -2.62 -19.66
N PHE A 23 2.53 -3.69 -20.46
CA PHE A 23 3.24 -4.94 -20.17
C PHE A 23 4.76 -4.79 -20.26
N ALA A 24 5.27 -4.01 -21.20
CA ALA A 24 6.71 -3.73 -21.29
C ALA A 24 7.20 -2.94 -20.08
N TRP A 25 6.35 -2.06 -19.55
CA TRP A 25 6.67 -1.16 -18.46
C TRP A 25 6.55 -1.82 -17.08
N LEU A 26 5.42 -2.47 -16.79
CA LEU A 26 5.11 -3.05 -15.48
C LEU A 26 5.66 -4.47 -15.32
N LEU A 27 5.57 -5.28 -16.38
CA LEU A 27 5.91 -6.70 -16.37
C LEU A 27 7.03 -7.04 -17.35
N GLY A 28 7.77 -6.02 -17.81
CA GLY A 28 8.83 -6.17 -18.80
C GLY A 28 9.95 -7.11 -18.38
N ILE A 29 10.28 -7.16 -17.09
CA ILE A 29 11.29 -8.08 -16.54
C ILE A 29 10.89 -9.56 -16.76
N PHE A 30 9.58 -9.85 -16.65
CA PHE A 30 9.03 -11.20 -16.87
C PHE A 30 8.72 -11.52 -18.33
N GLY A 31 8.90 -10.57 -19.26
CA GLY A 31 8.66 -10.75 -20.67
C GLY A 31 7.17 -10.81 -21.07
N ALA A 32 6.26 -10.29 -20.27
CA ALA A 32 4.81 -10.31 -20.53
C ALA A 32 4.46 -9.64 -21.88
N ASP A 33 5.15 -8.57 -22.24
CA ASP A 33 5.06 -7.89 -23.53
C ASP A 33 5.34 -8.84 -24.71
N ARG A 34 6.34 -9.71 -24.57
CA ARG A 34 6.72 -10.68 -25.60
C ARG A 34 5.70 -11.80 -25.74
N PHE A 35 5.18 -12.30 -24.62
CA PHE A 35 4.11 -13.30 -24.62
C PHE A 35 2.82 -12.74 -25.25
N TYR A 36 2.44 -11.53 -24.90
CA TYR A 36 1.28 -10.85 -25.49
C TYR A 36 1.40 -10.69 -27.01
N LEU A 37 2.59 -10.36 -27.51
CA LEU A 37 2.87 -10.23 -28.94
C LEU A 37 2.99 -11.59 -29.66
N GLY A 38 2.89 -12.70 -28.93
CA GLY A 38 3.02 -14.05 -29.46
C GLY A 38 4.47 -14.48 -29.74
N LYS A 39 5.47 -13.74 -29.22
CA LYS A 39 6.92 -14.03 -29.36
C LYS A 39 7.41 -14.90 -28.20
N VAL A 40 6.81 -16.09 -28.04
CA VAL A 40 7.01 -16.98 -26.89
C VAL A 40 8.48 -17.29 -26.62
N GLY A 41 9.29 -17.58 -27.64
CA GLY A 41 10.70 -17.93 -27.47
C GLY A 41 11.53 -16.82 -26.82
N THR A 42 11.35 -15.56 -27.27
CA THR A 42 12.02 -14.40 -26.65
C THR A 42 11.42 -14.03 -25.29
N GLY A 43 10.14 -14.34 -25.08
CA GLY A 43 9.49 -14.20 -23.79
C GLY A 43 10.10 -15.15 -22.73
N ILE A 44 10.28 -16.42 -23.07
CA ILE A 44 10.92 -17.42 -22.19
C ILE A 44 12.38 -17.02 -21.91
N LEU A 45 13.14 -16.62 -22.92
CA LEU A 45 14.53 -16.20 -22.75
C LEU A 45 14.62 -14.98 -21.80
N LYS A 46 13.72 -14.02 -21.95
CA LYS A 46 13.62 -12.84 -21.09
C LYS A 46 13.26 -13.22 -19.65
N LEU A 47 12.35 -14.16 -19.47
CA LEU A 47 11.97 -14.69 -18.16
C LEU A 47 13.13 -15.37 -17.44
N ILE A 48 13.88 -16.26 -18.12
CA ILE A 48 15.03 -16.98 -17.56
C ILE A 48 16.17 -16.01 -17.18
N THR A 49 16.37 -14.93 -17.94
CA THR A 49 17.41 -13.93 -17.70
C THR A 49 16.96 -12.78 -16.77
N PHE A 50 15.77 -12.87 -16.16
CA PHE A 50 15.17 -11.79 -15.38
C PHE A 50 15.23 -10.43 -16.11
N GLY A 51 14.84 -10.45 -17.39
CA GLY A 51 14.89 -9.26 -18.25
C GLY A 51 16.30 -8.71 -18.47
N GLY A 52 17.35 -9.55 -18.34
CA GLY A 52 18.74 -9.12 -18.47
C GLY A 52 19.10 -8.04 -17.45
N LEU A 53 18.74 -8.22 -16.18
CA LEU A 53 18.89 -7.21 -15.10
C LEU A 53 18.19 -5.88 -15.42
N GLY A 54 17.05 -5.93 -16.12
CA GLY A 54 16.25 -4.74 -16.47
C GLY A 54 16.64 -4.05 -17.78
N VAL A 55 17.84 -4.31 -18.33
CA VAL A 55 18.30 -3.68 -19.59
C VAL A 55 17.38 -4.06 -20.76
N TRP A 56 16.96 -5.30 -20.85
CA TRP A 56 16.03 -5.75 -21.91
C TRP A 56 14.64 -5.12 -21.76
N ALA A 57 14.17 -4.96 -20.51
CA ALA A 57 12.90 -4.29 -20.26
C ALA A 57 12.95 -2.84 -20.74
N LEU A 58 14.04 -2.13 -20.47
CA LEU A 58 14.25 -0.76 -20.93
C LEU A 58 14.28 -0.66 -22.46
N ILE A 59 15.01 -1.55 -23.12
CA ILE A 59 15.09 -1.60 -24.59
C ILE A 59 13.69 -1.85 -25.19
N ASP A 60 12.90 -2.74 -24.60
CA ASP A 60 11.56 -3.05 -25.10
C ASP A 60 10.60 -1.87 -24.92
N VAL A 61 10.66 -1.15 -23.81
CA VAL A 61 9.88 0.10 -23.63
C VAL A 61 10.24 1.11 -24.72
N ILE A 62 11.52 1.32 -25.01
CA ILE A 62 11.97 2.22 -26.08
C ILE A 62 11.47 1.76 -27.45
N LEU A 63 11.57 0.47 -27.75
CA LEU A 63 11.08 -0.08 -29.03
C LEU A 63 9.57 0.05 -29.22
N VAL A 64 8.79 -0.14 -28.13
CA VAL A 64 7.34 0.07 -28.14
C VAL A 64 7.01 1.54 -28.37
N LEU A 65 7.65 2.46 -27.65
CA LEU A 65 7.45 3.91 -27.77
C LEU A 65 7.85 4.43 -29.15
N ALA A 66 8.93 3.90 -29.73
CA ALA A 66 9.37 4.22 -31.08
C ALA A 66 8.47 3.64 -32.19
N GLY A 67 7.52 2.74 -31.84
CA GLY A 67 6.67 2.05 -32.83
C GLY A 67 7.41 0.96 -33.62
N ALA A 68 8.63 0.60 -33.19
CA ALA A 68 9.43 -0.44 -33.84
C ALA A 68 9.00 -1.85 -33.42
N GLN A 69 8.26 -1.99 -32.32
CA GLN A 69 7.76 -3.27 -31.85
C GLN A 69 6.57 -3.73 -32.68
N LYS A 70 6.64 -4.98 -33.14
CA LYS A 70 5.63 -5.61 -34.00
C LYS A 70 5.18 -6.93 -33.38
N ASP A 71 4.01 -7.44 -33.79
CA ASP A 71 3.54 -8.76 -33.40
C ASP A 71 4.37 -9.91 -34.02
N LYS A 72 4.01 -11.15 -33.72
CA LYS A 72 4.67 -12.34 -34.29
C LYS A 72 4.58 -12.46 -35.83
N HIS A 73 3.65 -11.74 -36.44
CA HIS A 73 3.43 -11.71 -37.89
C HIS A 73 4.06 -10.47 -38.56
N GLY A 74 4.80 -9.64 -37.81
CA GLY A 74 5.43 -8.44 -38.34
C GLY A 74 4.48 -7.25 -38.53
N ARG A 75 3.24 -7.31 -38.01
CA ARG A 75 2.22 -6.26 -38.16
C ARG A 75 2.41 -5.16 -37.10
N THR A 76 2.06 -3.92 -37.45
CA THR A 76 2.10 -2.77 -36.54
C THR A 76 0.98 -2.84 -35.50
N LEU A 77 1.26 -2.38 -34.26
CA LEU A 77 0.32 -2.43 -33.15
C LEU A 77 -0.85 -1.44 -33.36
N MET A 78 -2.06 -1.87 -33.01
CA MET A 78 -3.26 -1.06 -33.10
C MET A 78 -3.22 0.10 -32.10
N GLY A 79 -3.61 1.33 -32.54
CA GLY A 79 -3.69 2.52 -31.68
C GLY A 79 -2.35 3.22 -31.45
N TYR A 80 -1.26 2.85 -32.14
CA TYR A 80 0.05 3.49 -31.95
C TYR A 80 0.00 4.99 -32.30
N LYS A 81 -0.54 5.36 -33.47
CA LYS A 81 -0.58 6.76 -33.94
C LYS A 81 -1.36 7.67 -32.99
N GLU A 82 -2.39 7.13 -32.35
CA GLU A 82 -3.32 7.86 -31.48
C GLU A 82 -2.72 8.08 -30.09
N HIS A 83 -2.05 7.08 -29.52
CA HIS A 83 -1.64 7.06 -28.11
C HIS A 83 -0.15 7.29 -27.88
N LYS A 84 0.70 7.30 -28.94
CA LYS A 84 2.16 7.45 -28.80
C LYS A 84 2.58 8.70 -28.02
N LYS A 85 1.91 9.84 -28.23
CA LYS A 85 2.25 11.10 -27.54
C LYS A 85 2.02 11.00 -26.04
N ILE A 86 0.90 10.44 -25.63
CA ILE A 86 0.55 10.23 -24.23
C ILE A 86 1.53 9.25 -23.59
N ALA A 87 1.83 8.14 -24.26
CA ALA A 87 2.80 7.15 -23.76
C ALA A 87 4.20 7.73 -23.56
N TRP A 88 4.68 8.60 -24.47
CA TRP A 88 5.95 9.30 -24.34
C TRP A 88 5.95 10.29 -23.18
N ILE A 89 4.87 11.07 -22.99
CA ILE A 89 4.74 12.05 -21.90
C ILE A 89 4.73 11.34 -20.56
N VAL A 90 3.90 10.29 -20.41
CA VAL A 90 3.80 9.52 -19.15
C VAL A 90 5.12 8.84 -18.81
N THR A 91 5.75 8.15 -19.78
CA THR A 91 7.05 7.50 -19.54
C THR A 91 8.13 8.50 -19.17
N GLY A 92 8.19 9.66 -19.87
CA GLY A 92 9.13 10.73 -19.55
C GLY A 92 8.91 11.33 -18.17
N ALA A 93 7.66 11.60 -17.80
CA ALA A 93 7.31 12.12 -16.49
C ALA A 93 7.73 11.19 -15.35
N VAL A 94 7.50 9.87 -15.50
CA VAL A 94 7.89 8.89 -14.48
C VAL A 94 9.40 8.73 -14.40
N ILE A 95 10.14 8.75 -15.52
CA ILE A 95 11.61 8.72 -15.49
C ILE A 95 12.15 9.94 -14.74
N VAL A 96 11.65 11.15 -15.03
CA VAL A 96 12.04 12.37 -14.33
C VAL A 96 11.71 12.27 -12.85
N LEU A 97 10.53 11.81 -12.48
CA LEU A 97 10.13 11.61 -11.09
C LEU A 97 11.05 10.62 -10.38
N SER A 98 11.39 9.49 -11.03
CA SER A 98 12.31 8.49 -10.47
C SER A 98 13.72 9.05 -10.24
N ILE A 99 14.22 9.90 -11.14
CA ILE A 99 15.52 10.56 -11.00
C ILE A 99 15.48 11.56 -9.82
N VAL A 100 14.41 12.35 -9.72
CA VAL A 100 14.25 13.32 -8.63
C VAL A 100 14.16 12.62 -7.28
N MET A 101 13.34 11.55 -7.17
CA MET A 101 13.25 10.76 -5.93
C MET A 101 14.56 10.04 -5.60
N GLY A 102 15.29 9.54 -6.60
CA GLY A 102 16.61 8.94 -6.42
C GLY A 102 17.65 9.95 -5.93
N ALA A 103 17.61 11.18 -6.44
CA ALA A 103 18.52 12.26 -6.01
C ALA A 103 18.22 12.74 -4.57
N VAL A 104 16.95 12.82 -4.18
CA VAL A 104 16.54 13.20 -2.82
C VAL A 104 16.94 12.12 -1.81
N ASN A 105 16.72 10.84 -2.12
CA ASN A 105 17.15 9.74 -1.25
C ASN A 105 18.67 9.54 -1.21
N GLY A 106 19.38 9.83 -2.30
CA GLY A 106 20.84 9.79 -2.34
C GLY A 106 21.51 10.90 -1.53
N ALA A 107 20.89 12.07 -1.42
CA ALA A 107 21.40 13.20 -0.64
C ALA A 107 21.27 12.98 0.88
N ASN A 108 20.32 12.17 1.34
CA ASN A 108 20.11 11.84 2.76
C ASN A 108 20.93 10.62 3.23
N GLY A 109 21.60 9.89 2.32
CA GLY A 109 22.40 8.70 2.63
C GLY A 109 23.92 8.91 2.71
N ALA A 110 24.45 10.13 2.52
CA ALA A 110 25.88 10.39 2.44
C ALA A 110 26.49 10.92 3.76
N THR A 111 26.20 10.28 4.89
CA THR A 111 27.02 10.44 6.11
C THR A 111 27.21 9.09 6.78
N GLY A 112 28.35 8.45 6.51
CA GLY A 112 28.87 7.37 7.35
C GLY A 112 29.03 6.03 6.67
N ASN A 113 30.17 5.74 6.14
CA ASN A 113 31.18 4.77 6.54
C ASN A 113 32.08 4.38 5.37
N VAL A 114 33.30 4.86 5.44
CA VAL A 114 34.42 4.29 4.69
C VAL A 114 34.81 2.98 5.40
N ALA A 115 34.50 1.86 4.78
CA ALA A 115 34.98 0.55 5.21
C ALA A 115 36.44 0.40 4.76
N THR A 116 37.35 0.45 5.71
CA THR A 116 38.75 -0.01 5.56
C THR A 116 38.78 -1.53 5.70
N ALA A 117 39.40 -2.20 4.74
CA ALA A 117 39.61 -3.63 4.69
C ALA A 117 40.56 -4.13 5.82
N PRO A 118 40.47 -5.42 6.20
CA PRO A 118 41.24 -5.98 7.30
C PRO A 118 42.66 -6.33 6.89
N VAL A 119 43.61 -5.91 7.68
CA VAL A 119 44.98 -6.44 7.65
C VAL A 119 45.09 -7.57 8.64
N VAL A 120 45.48 -8.74 8.13
CA VAL A 120 45.88 -9.92 8.86
C VAL A 120 47.30 -9.69 9.41
N GLN A 121 47.52 -9.92 10.71
CA GLN A 121 48.85 -10.31 11.20
C GLN A 121 48.79 -11.17 12.45
N ASP A 122 49.42 -12.28 12.31
CA ASP A 122 49.95 -13.36 13.07
C ASP A 122 50.05 -13.25 14.60
N GLN A 123 49.75 -14.40 15.17
CA GLN A 123 50.00 -14.85 16.54
C GLN A 123 51.49 -15.19 16.71
N PRO A 124 52.08 -15.16 17.97
CA PRO A 124 52.27 -16.45 18.60
C PRO A 124 51.98 -16.53 20.11
N ALA A 125 51.78 -17.77 20.50
CA ALA A 125 51.50 -18.28 21.84
C ALA A 125 52.69 -18.24 22.80
N ALA A 126 52.42 -18.23 24.13
CA ALA A 126 53.15 -19.00 25.15
C ALA A 126 52.39 -19.03 26.47
N ASP A 127 52.20 -20.23 26.97
CA ASP A 127 51.78 -20.69 28.29
C ASP A 127 52.85 -20.51 29.37
N PRO A 128 52.64 -21.09 30.54
CA PRO A 128 51.92 -20.71 31.76
C PRO A 128 52.84 -20.65 33.01
N VAL A 129 52.41 -20.06 34.10
CA VAL A 129 53.00 -20.40 35.43
C VAL A 129 51.95 -20.38 36.53
N LYS A 130 52.02 -21.42 37.33
CA LYS A 130 51.26 -21.85 38.50
C LYS A 130 51.63 -21.14 39.79
N ASP A 131 50.69 -21.36 40.73
CA ASP A 131 50.80 -21.49 42.19
C ASP A 131 50.96 -20.20 43.02
N ASP A 132 50.12 -19.99 44.00
CA ASP A 132 50.18 -20.69 45.32
C ASP A 132 48.98 -20.29 46.22
N ALA A 133 48.73 -21.14 47.21
CA ALA A 133 47.50 -21.28 47.97
C ALA A 133 47.43 -20.46 49.28
N ALA A 134 46.19 -20.09 49.61
CA ALA A 134 45.46 -20.10 50.89
C ALA A 134 46.10 -19.46 52.19
N PRO A 135 45.34 -19.23 53.30
CA PRO A 135 43.99 -19.67 53.63
C PRO A 135 43.02 -18.65 54.28
N ALA A 136 41.79 -19.05 54.31
CA ALA A 136 40.60 -18.80 55.11
C ALA A 136 40.58 -17.79 56.26
N GLU A 137 39.54 -16.97 56.28
CA GLU A 137 38.74 -16.63 57.46
C GLU A 137 37.26 -16.44 57.03
N ALA A 138 36.37 -17.16 57.73
CA ALA A 138 34.90 -17.03 57.66
C ALA A 138 34.43 -16.50 59.03
N PRO A 139 33.12 -16.22 59.20
CA PRO A 139 32.09 -15.54 58.39
C PRO A 139 31.48 -14.35 59.17
N ALA A 140 30.89 -13.40 58.45
CA ALA A 140 29.93 -12.49 59.03
C ALA A 140 28.57 -12.66 58.31
N GLU A 141 27.58 -12.91 59.12
CA GLU A 141 26.17 -13.12 58.81
C GLU A 141 25.60 -11.99 57.97
N ALA A 142 25.03 -12.31 56.82
CA ALA A 142 24.29 -11.37 55.93
C ALA A 142 22.81 -11.33 56.36
N PRO A 143 22.17 -10.15 56.29
CA PRO A 143 20.72 -9.99 56.54
C PRO A 143 19.89 -10.74 55.46
N PRO A 144 18.60 -11.07 55.74
CA PRO A 144 17.77 -11.85 54.84
C PRO A 144 17.60 -11.14 53.50
N ALA A 145 17.84 -11.87 52.42
CA ALA A 145 17.58 -11.43 51.07
C ALA A 145 16.05 -11.20 50.91
N GLU A 146 15.68 -9.95 50.56
CA GLU A 146 14.36 -9.68 49.97
C GLU A 146 14.18 -10.58 48.74
N ALA A 147 12.98 -11.19 48.65
CA ALA A 147 12.59 -11.99 47.52
C ALA A 147 12.73 -11.17 46.20
N PRO A 148 13.23 -11.78 45.13
CA PRO A 148 13.29 -11.08 43.86
C PRO A 148 11.87 -10.63 43.46
N ALA A 149 11.69 -9.32 43.20
CA ALA A 149 10.50 -8.83 42.58
C ALA A 149 10.25 -9.63 41.29
N GLU A 150 9.07 -10.24 41.15
CA GLU A 150 8.67 -10.92 39.94
C GLU A 150 8.93 -9.97 38.74
N ALA A 151 9.68 -10.44 37.78
CA ALA A 151 9.87 -9.74 36.52
C ALA A 151 8.48 -9.48 35.91
N PRO A 152 8.22 -8.29 35.31
CA PRO A 152 6.96 -8.02 34.67
C PRO A 152 6.67 -9.15 33.66
N LYS A 153 5.55 -9.84 33.87
CA LYS A 153 5.08 -10.85 32.95
C LYS A 153 4.90 -10.15 31.61
N ALA A 154 5.62 -10.59 30.57
CA ALA A 154 5.46 -10.05 29.23
C ALA A 154 3.97 -10.15 28.86
N GLU A 155 3.31 -9.01 28.68
CA GLU A 155 1.93 -8.98 28.23
C GLU A 155 1.89 -9.58 26.81
N THR A 156 0.95 -10.46 26.57
CA THR A 156 0.73 -11.00 25.23
C THR A 156 0.31 -9.83 24.34
N PRO A 157 0.96 -9.61 23.19
CA PRO A 157 0.56 -8.54 22.27
C PRO A 157 -0.95 -8.67 21.94
N THR A 158 -1.66 -7.57 22.04
CA THR A 158 -3.07 -7.49 21.63
C THR A 158 -3.16 -6.97 20.21
N VAL A 159 -4.29 -7.16 19.53
CA VAL A 159 -4.53 -6.59 18.20
C VAL A 159 -4.41 -5.05 18.21
N ASN A 160 -4.77 -4.41 19.31
CA ASN A 160 -4.62 -2.96 19.47
C ASN A 160 -3.15 -2.55 19.53
N SER A 161 -2.31 -3.25 20.34
CA SER A 161 -0.87 -2.95 20.37
C SER A 161 -0.18 -3.25 19.04
N TRP A 162 -0.60 -4.31 18.34
CA TRP A 162 -0.13 -4.57 16.97
C TRP A 162 -0.47 -3.42 16.01
N ALA A 163 -1.71 -2.89 16.10
CA ALA A 163 -2.12 -1.76 15.26
C ALA A 163 -1.33 -0.48 15.57
N ASP A 164 -1.03 -0.22 16.85
CA ASP A 164 -0.16 0.90 17.26
C ASP A 164 1.27 0.75 16.73
N ASP A 165 1.84 -0.46 16.81
CA ASP A 165 3.20 -0.75 16.35
C ASP A 165 3.29 -0.69 14.81
N THR A 166 2.23 -1.09 14.09
CA THR A 166 2.20 -1.18 12.64
C THR A 166 1.89 0.15 11.97
N PHE A 167 0.88 0.88 12.46
CA PHE A 167 0.34 2.07 11.81
C PHE A 167 0.64 3.37 12.58
N GLY A 168 1.24 3.25 13.77
CA GLY A 168 1.51 4.38 14.66
C GLY A 168 0.32 4.76 15.53
N THR A 169 0.61 5.61 16.53
CA THR A 169 -0.40 6.10 17.47
C THR A 169 -0.28 7.61 17.66
N PHE A 170 -1.39 8.26 18.00
CA PHE A 170 -1.49 9.69 18.27
C PHE A 170 -2.70 9.98 19.15
N ALA A 171 -2.75 11.16 19.75
CA ALA A 171 -3.92 11.58 20.54
C ALA A 171 -5.13 11.83 19.61
N PRO A 172 -6.31 11.23 19.87
CA PRO A 172 -7.51 11.49 19.08
C PRO A 172 -7.93 12.97 19.12
N VAL A 173 -8.41 13.46 17.97
CA VAL A 173 -8.87 14.85 17.82
C VAL A 173 -10.28 14.86 17.26
N THR A 174 -11.13 15.73 17.82
CA THR A 174 -12.48 15.97 17.32
C THR A 174 -12.56 17.37 16.71
N GLU A 175 -13.04 17.44 15.48
CA GLU A 175 -13.26 18.68 14.73
C GLU A 175 -14.73 18.80 14.32
N THR A 176 -15.24 20.02 14.27
CA THR A 176 -16.62 20.31 13.82
C THR A 176 -16.61 21.53 12.93
N GLY A 177 -17.53 21.56 11.98
CA GLY A 177 -17.67 22.72 11.09
C GLY A 177 -18.95 22.69 10.28
N THR A 178 -19.05 23.63 9.35
CA THR A 178 -20.16 23.74 8.41
C THR A 178 -19.59 24.19 7.06
N GLY A 179 -20.05 23.56 5.98
CA GLY A 179 -19.58 23.87 4.63
C GLY A 179 -18.14 23.34 4.35
N ASP A 180 -17.55 23.83 3.27
CA ASP A 180 -16.21 23.45 2.83
C ASP A 180 -15.14 23.85 3.85
N ASN A 181 -14.14 22.96 4.06
CA ASN A 181 -13.07 23.23 5.01
C ASN A 181 -11.81 22.39 4.70
N ILE A 182 -10.70 22.75 5.36
CA ILE A 182 -9.47 21.96 5.41
C ILE A 182 -9.11 21.76 6.89
N VAL A 183 -9.08 20.50 7.32
CA VAL A 183 -8.74 20.10 8.69
C VAL A 183 -7.34 19.49 8.70
N SER A 184 -6.48 19.93 9.60
CA SER A 184 -5.15 19.35 9.76
C SER A 184 -5.23 17.99 10.45
N LEU A 185 -4.48 17.02 9.94
CA LEU A 185 -4.25 15.75 10.64
C LEU A 185 -3.38 15.99 11.89
N PRO A 186 -3.59 15.24 12.98
CA PRO A 186 -2.74 15.31 14.15
C PRO A 186 -1.27 15.07 13.84
N ALA A 187 -0.37 15.65 14.61
CA ALA A 187 1.06 15.42 14.44
C ALA A 187 1.39 13.92 14.61
N GLY A 188 2.12 13.34 13.64
CA GLY A 188 2.46 11.92 13.63
C GLY A 188 1.35 10.99 13.13
N ALA A 189 0.17 11.49 12.78
CA ALA A 189 -0.95 10.71 12.25
C ALA A 189 -0.76 10.37 10.78
N THR A 190 0.19 9.49 10.48
CA THR A 190 0.48 9.02 9.11
C THR A 190 -0.61 8.08 8.58
N ALA A 191 -1.25 7.32 9.47
CA ALA A 191 -2.41 6.49 9.20
C ALA A 191 -3.39 6.57 10.37
N GLY A 192 -4.68 6.37 10.12
CA GLY A 192 -5.70 6.44 11.16
C GLY A 192 -7.10 6.19 10.62
N ILE A 193 -8.07 6.29 11.53
CA ILE A 193 -9.50 6.25 11.20
C ILE A 193 -10.15 7.62 11.38
N VAL A 194 -11.14 7.90 10.55
CA VAL A 194 -11.98 9.08 10.63
C VAL A 194 -13.43 8.64 10.78
N THR A 195 -13.99 8.82 11.97
CA THR A 195 -15.44 8.71 12.17
C THR A 195 -16.07 10.05 11.85
N ALA A 196 -16.93 10.09 10.85
CA ALA A 196 -17.54 11.31 10.35
C ALA A 196 -19.05 11.26 10.39
N THR A 197 -19.67 12.42 10.67
CA THR A 197 -21.09 12.67 10.43
C THR A 197 -21.26 13.94 9.63
N HIS A 198 -22.24 13.96 8.74
CA HIS A 198 -22.65 15.12 7.96
C HIS A 198 -24.17 15.22 7.95
N THR A 199 -24.70 16.41 8.05
CA THR A 199 -26.13 16.71 7.89
C THR A 199 -26.27 17.78 6.82
N GLY A 200 -26.80 17.39 5.66
CA GLY A 200 -26.93 18.24 4.50
C GLY A 200 -27.78 17.58 3.40
N SER A 201 -27.92 18.24 2.28
CA SER A 201 -28.76 17.77 1.16
C SER A 201 -27.99 17.64 -0.16
N SER A 202 -26.73 18.04 -0.19
CA SER A 202 -25.88 18.06 -1.39
C SER A 202 -24.62 17.20 -1.17
N ASN A 203 -23.58 17.49 -1.92
CA ASN A 203 -22.36 16.70 -1.90
C ASN A 203 -21.62 16.79 -0.55
N PHE A 204 -21.25 15.63 -0.01
CA PHE A 204 -20.31 15.49 1.08
C PHE A 204 -19.14 14.63 0.64
N SER A 205 -17.94 15.18 0.63
CA SER A 205 -16.72 14.42 0.34
C SER A 205 -15.57 14.78 1.25
N MET A 206 -14.71 13.80 1.51
CA MET A 206 -13.49 13.95 2.28
C MET A 206 -12.32 13.32 1.49
N SER A 207 -11.26 14.09 1.27
CA SER A 207 -10.04 13.65 0.57
C SER A 207 -8.81 13.99 1.38
N ILE A 208 -7.79 13.14 1.33
CA ILE A 208 -6.50 13.40 1.99
C ILE A 208 -5.58 14.16 1.05
N LEU A 209 -4.98 15.24 1.56
CA LEU A 209 -3.97 16.04 0.87
C LEU A 209 -2.63 15.96 1.57
N ASP A 210 -1.56 16.06 0.78
CA ASP A 210 -0.18 16.14 1.26
C ASP A 210 0.22 17.57 1.72
N ALA A 211 1.48 17.76 2.10
CA ALA A 211 2.03 19.06 2.53
C ALA A 211 2.02 20.15 1.43
N SER A 212 1.87 19.76 0.17
CA SER A 212 1.75 20.69 -0.97
C SER A 212 0.30 20.96 -1.38
N ASN A 213 -0.67 20.45 -0.63
CA ASN A 213 -2.11 20.42 -0.93
C ASN A 213 -2.43 19.64 -2.21
N ALA A 214 -1.59 18.69 -2.60
CA ALA A 214 -1.90 17.74 -3.65
C ALA A 214 -2.61 16.53 -3.07
N SER A 215 -3.53 15.92 -3.83
CA SER A 215 -4.23 14.72 -3.41
C SER A 215 -3.26 13.55 -3.26
N THR A 216 -3.34 12.83 -2.13
CA THR A 216 -2.64 11.56 -1.92
C THR A 216 -3.29 10.39 -2.67
N GLY A 217 -4.40 10.62 -3.38
CA GLY A 217 -5.19 9.58 -4.05
C GLY A 217 -6.27 8.97 -3.16
N GLU A 218 -6.34 9.34 -1.88
CA GLU A 218 -7.34 8.82 -0.96
C GLU A 218 -8.59 9.69 -0.93
N LEU A 219 -9.71 9.10 -1.35
CA LEU A 219 -11.06 9.66 -1.24
C LEU A 219 -11.79 8.84 -0.16
N LEU A 220 -11.91 9.41 1.03
CA LEU A 220 -12.46 8.71 2.19
C LEU A 220 -13.98 8.57 2.12
N VAL A 221 -14.65 9.63 1.68
CA VAL A 221 -16.11 9.68 1.52
C VAL A 221 -16.43 10.47 0.26
N ASN A 222 -17.46 10.00 -0.45
CA ASN A 222 -18.07 10.75 -1.55
C ASN A 222 -19.54 10.35 -1.66
N THR A 223 -20.42 11.16 -1.08
CA THR A 223 -21.86 10.88 -1.01
C THR A 223 -22.69 12.14 -1.21
N ILE A 224 -23.98 11.99 -1.30
CA ILE A 224 -24.96 13.09 -1.37
C ILE A 224 -25.91 12.96 -0.17
N GLY A 225 -26.10 14.07 0.58
CA GLY A 225 -26.99 14.13 1.73
C GLY A 225 -26.31 13.82 3.06
N ASP A 226 -27.09 13.27 3.97
CA ASP A 226 -26.61 12.90 5.30
C ASP A 226 -25.61 11.75 5.23
N TYR A 227 -24.60 11.79 6.11
CA TYR A 227 -23.59 10.73 6.22
C TYR A 227 -23.29 10.39 7.67
N SER A 228 -23.04 9.12 7.94
CA SER A 228 -22.50 8.64 9.21
C SER A 228 -21.72 7.36 8.97
N GLY A 229 -20.41 7.37 9.25
CA GLY A 229 -19.55 6.21 9.01
C GLY A 229 -18.15 6.41 9.58
N THR A 230 -17.36 5.35 9.51
CA THR A 230 -15.93 5.35 9.86
C THR A 230 -15.12 4.85 8.67
N THR A 231 -14.15 5.64 8.24
CA THR A 231 -13.25 5.35 7.13
C THR A 231 -11.80 5.29 7.61
N ILE A 232 -10.92 4.74 6.79
CA ILE A 232 -9.49 4.60 7.09
C ILE A 232 -8.66 5.41 6.09
N TYR A 233 -7.53 5.98 6.55
CA TYR A 233 -6.58 6.69 5.70
C TYR A 233 -5.14 6.28 5.99
N GLY A 234 -4.21 6.58 5.07
CA GLY A 234 -2.77 6.39 5.22
C GLY A 234 -2.29 4.97 4.94
N ILE A 235 -3.17 4.05 4.53
CA ILE A 235 -2.79 2.68 4.17
C ILE A 235 -2.36 2.59 2.70
N ASN A 236 -3.07 3.30 1.81
CA ASN A 236 -2.91 3.22 0.36
C ASN A 236 -2.47 4.53 -0.28
N ALA A 237 -1.99 5.48 0.51
CA ALA A 237 -1.67 6.82 0.04
C ALA A 237 -0.43 6.82 -0.87
N PHE A 238 -0.48 7.60 -1.95
CA PHE A 238 0.67 7.93 -2.77
C PHE A 238 1.51 9.07 -2.17
N GLY A 239 1.51 9.19 -0.85
CA GLY A 239 2.24 10.21 -0.11
C GLY A 239 1.71 10.33 1.31
N GLU A 240 2.46 11.02 2.16
CA GLU A 240 2.06 11.26 3.54
C GLU A 240 0.95 12.31 3.60
N GLY A 241 -0.23 11.94 4.12
CA GLY A 241 -1.33 12.85 4.38
C GLY A 241 -1.00 13.91 5.43
N LYS A 242 -1.47 15.14 5.22
CA LYS A 242 -1.30 16.25 6.17
C LYS A 242 -2.60 16.93 6.52
N THR A 243 -3.58 16.91 5.61
CA THR A 243 -4.86 17.55 5.81
C THR A 243 -5.99 16.72 5.21
N ILE A 244 -7.19 16.89 5.74
CA ILE A 244 -8.46 16.41 5.17
C ILE A 244 -9.13 17.59 4.50
N GLN A 245 -9.30 17.55 3.20
CA GLN A 245 -10.17 18.47 2.48
C GLN A 245 -11.61 17.98 2.58
N ILE A 246 -12.50 18.85 3.03
CA ILE A 246 -13.93 18.58 3.18
C ILE A 246 -14.69 19.44 2.19
N THR A 247 -15.58 18.84 1.41
CA THR A 247 -16.63 19.54 0.67
C THR A 247 -17.96 19.17 1.29
N ALA A 248 -18.73 20.16 1.72
CA ALA A 248 -20.00 19.94 2.42
C ALA A 248 -20.94 21.13 2.21
N ASP A 249 -22.26 20.89 2.17
CA ASP A 249 -23.30 21.92 2.16
C ASP A 249 -23.91 22.16 3.56
N GLY A 250 -23.55 21.35 4.54
CA GLY A 250 -24.14 21.37 5.87
C GLY A 250 -23.12 21.21 7.01
N ALA A 251 -23.64 20.91 8.19
CA ALA A 251 -22.84 20.71 9.40
C ALA A 251 -22.16 19.33 9.37
N TRP A 252 -20.90 19.29 9.80
CA TRP A 252 -20.14 18.06 9.92
C TRP A 252 -19.38 17.97 11.26
N LYS A 253 -19.09 16.75 11.65
CA LYS A 253 -18.23 16.41 12.78
C LYS A 253 -17.30 15.28 12.38
N LEU A 254 -16.01 15.41 12.71
CA LEU A 254 -15.00 14.39 12.53
C LEU A 254 -14.41 13.99 13.88
N ASN A 255 -14.14 12.71 14.08
CA ASN A 255 -13.24 12.21 15.11
C ASN A 255 -12.11 11.44 14.41
N ILE A 256 -10.89 11.99 14.49
CA ILE A 256 -9.67 11.42 13.90
C ILE A 256 -8.94 10.70 15.00
N ALA A 257 -8.69 9.39 14.83
CA ALA A 257 -8.14 8.54 15.89
C ALA A 257 -7.15 7.50 15.31
N PRO A 258 -6.22 6.93 16.12
CA PRO A 258 -5.39 5.83 15.70
C PRO A 258 -6.22 4.61 15.27
N ILE A 259 -5.68 3.79 14.36
CA ILE A 259 -6.32 2.56 13.91
C ILE A 259 -6.59 1.60 15.09
N SER A 260 -5.71 1.59 16.07
CA SER A 260 -5.86 0.80 17.30
C SER A 260 -7.12 1.10 18.13
N SER A 261 -7.77 2.22 17.88
CA SER A 261 -9.05 2.57 18.54
C SER A 261 -10.28 1.99 17.84
N ALA A 262 -10.11 1.31 16.69
CA ALA A 262 -11.20 0.63 16.04
C ALA A 262 -11.73 -0.53 16.91
N PRO A 263 -13.05 -0.80 16.92
CA PRO A 263 -13.63 -1.91 17.67
C PRO A 263 -13.25 -3.28 17.05
N ALA A 264 -13.47 -4.36 17.79
CA ALA A 264 -13.39 -5.70 17.26
C ALA A 264 -14.42 -5.93 16.16
N LEU A 265 -14.11 -6.83 15.19
CA LEU A 265 -14.97 -7.14 14.05
C LEU A 265 -16.38 -7.48 14.50
N ALA A 266 -17.35 -6.72 14.00
CA ALA A 266 -18.77 -6.96 14.23
C ALA A 266 -19.35 -7.86 13.14
N SER A 267 -20.34 -8.69 13.51
CA SER A 267 -21.03 -9.58 12.55
C SER A 267 -22.06 -8.86 11.68
N SER A 268 -22.42 -7.61 11.97
CA SER A 268 -23.34 -6.81 11.17
C SER A 268 -23.17 -5.32 11.43
N GLY A 269 -23.59 -4.50 10.47
CA GLY A 269 -23.56 -3.04 10.55
C GLY A 269 -24.29 -2.41 9.38
N ALA A 270 -24.13 -1.10 9.26
CA ALA A 270 -24.63 -0.29 8.15
C ALA A 270 -23.63 0.82 7.81
N GLY A 271 -23.51 1.14 6.52
CA GLY A 271 -22.58 2.15 6.04
C GLY A 271 -21.11 1.77 6.21
N ASP A 272 -20.24 2.79 6.15
CA ASP A 272 -18.79 2.62 6.26
C ASP A 272 -18.35 2.32 7.69
N ALA A 273 -17.46 1.34 7.85
CA ALA A 273 -16.97 0.92 9.16
C ALA A 273 -15.54 0.35 9.10
N VAL A 274 -14.83 0.45 10.22
CA VAL A 274 -13.46 -0.11 10.38
C VAL A 274 -13.41 -0.92 11.67
N TYR A 275 -12.78 -2.10 11.59
CA TYR A 275 -12.67 -3.07 12.68
C TYR A 275 -11.27 -3.64 12.80
N LEU A 276 -10.94 -4.16 13.98
CA LEU A 276 -9.78 -5.01 14.22
C LEU A 276 -10.22 -6.47 14.26
N TYR A 277 -9.45 -7.34 13.63
CA TYR A 277 -9.63 -8.78 13.65
C TYR A 277 -8.39 -9.49 14.21
N ASP A 278 -8.59 -10.41 15.15
CA ASP A 278 -7.53 -11.14 15.86
C ASP A 278 -7.87 -12.65 15.94
N GLY A 279 -8.59 -13.16 14.95
CA GLY A 279 -8.98 -14.56 14.89
C GLY A 279 -8.06 -15.41 14.00
N ASP A 280 -8.33 -16.70 13.97
CA ASP A 280 -7.66 -17.62 13.05
C ASP A 280 -8.11 -17.39 11.60
N ALA A 281 -7.33 -17.93 10.64
CA ALA A 281 -7.73 -17.97 9.24
C ALA A 281 -9.08 -18.69 9.08
N ALA A 282 -10.02 -18.06 8.38
CA ALA A 282 -11.41 -18.45 8.38
C ALA A 282 -12.08 -18.24 7.00
N LYS A 283 -13.38 -18.50 6.94
CA LYS A 283 -14.25 -18.07 5.85
C LYS A 283 -15.11 -16.93 6.34
N LEU A 284 -15.15 -15.84 5.60
CA LEU A 284 -16.03 -14.71 5.86
C LEU A 284 -17.26 -14.80 4.95
N ALA A 285 -18.42 -15.10 5.53
CA ALA A 285 -19.68 -15.00 4.81
C ALA A 285 -20.18 -13.56 4.90
N ALA A 286 -20.25 -12.87 3.76
CA ALA A 286 -20.60 -11.46 3.67
C ALA A 286 -21.92 -11.28 2.90
N SER A 287 -22.75 -10.33 3.34
CA SER A 287 -23.95 -9.88 2.62
C SER A 287 -24.12 -8.37 2.70
N HIS A 288 -24.81 -7.80 1.72
CA HIS A 288 -25.15 -6.38 1.61
C HIS A 288 -26.50 -6.22 0.95
N ASP A 289 -27.31 -5.25 1.42
CA ASP A 289 -28.66 -4.99 0.91
C ASP A 289 -28.83 -3.64 0.22
N GLY A 290 -27.74 -2.83 0.13
CA GLY A 290 -27.75 -1.54 -0.55
C GLY A 290 -27.69 -1.64 -2.07
N ASP A 291 -27.80 -0.50 -2.73
CA ASP A 291 -27.79 -0.36 -4.21
C ASP A 291 -26.44 0.13 -4.76
N GLY A 292 -25.58 0.70 -3.92
CA GLY A 292 -24.27 1.23 -4.27
C GLY A 292 -23.11 0.28 -4.00
N ASN A 293 -21.94 0.84 -3.69
CA ASN A 293 -20.72 0.08 -3.49
C ASN A 293 -20.78 -0.77 -2.20
N PHE A 294 -20.35 -2.02 -2.30
CA PHE A 294 -20.00 -2.85 -1.17
C PHE A 294 -18.56 -3.35 -1.32
N VAL A 295 -17.66 -2.75 -0.55
CA VAL A 295 -16.24 -3.10 -0.55
C VAL A 295 -15.86 -3.58 0.84
N VAL A 296 -15.19 -4.72 0.92
CA VAL A 296 -14.57 -5.23 2.15
C VAL A 296 -13.09 -5.44 1.88
N MET A 297 -12.26 -4.76 2.63
CA MET A 297 -10.79 -4.86 2.56
C MET A 297 -10.23 -5.43 3.86
N GLU A 298 -9.20 -6.25 3.74
CA GLU A 298 -8.37 -6.74 4.82
C GLU A 298 -6.95 -6.19 4.69
N GLU A 299 -6.42 -5.61 5.77
CA GLU A 299 -5.07 -5.06 5.81
C GLU A 299 -4.29 -5.69 6.97
N THR A 300 -3.21 -6.39 6.67
CA THR A 300 -2.40 -7.11 7.66
C THR A 300 -1.14 -6.34 8.09
N GLY A 301 -0.90 -5.16 7.53
CA GLY A 301 0.31 -4.37 7.79
C GLY A 301 1.55 -4.86 7.04
N GLU A 302 1.45 -5.95 6.29
CA GLU A 302 2.55 -6.42 5.43
C GLU A 302 2.57 -5.65 4.11
N ALA A 303 3.75 -5.33 3.62
CA ALA A 303 3.91 -4.63 2.36
C ALA A 303 3.23 -5.41 1.20
N PHE A 304 2.36 -4.74 0.46
CA PHE A 304 1.57 -5.30 -0.65
C PHE A 304 0.50 -6.34 -0.26
N SER A 305 0.07 -6.36 1.00
CA SER A 305 -0.91 -7.33 1.51
C SER A 305 -2.35 -6.82 1.53
N MET A 306 -2.69 -5.83 0.71
CA MET A 306 -4.09 -5.41 0.58
C MET A 306 -4.96 -6.54 0.04
N GLY A 307 -5.71 -7.15 0.91
CA GLY A 307 -6.75 -8.11 0.56
C GLY A 307 -8.06 -7.41 0.21
N LEU A 308 -8.34 -7.21 -1.08
CA LEU A 308 -9.68 -6.83 -1.51
C LEU A 308 -10.56 -8.09 -1.45
N LEU A 309 -11.31 -8.26 -0.35
CA LEU A 309 -12.12 -9.45 -0.11
C LEU A 309 -13.43 -9.41 -0.91
N VAL A 310 -14.09 -8.25 -0.95
CA VAL A 310 -15.33 -8.03 -1.73
C VAL A 310 -15.21 -6.68 -2.44
N ASN A 311 -15.68 -6.60 -3.69
CA ASN A 311 -15.81 -5.37 -4.46
C ASN A 311 -16.97 -5.52 -5.43
N GLU A 312 -18.17 -5.14 -5.00
CA GLU A 312 -19.40 -5.33 -5.72
C GLU A 312 -20.25 -4.06 -5.69
N ILE A 313 -21.20 -3.97 -6.59
CA ILE A 313 -22.20 -2.88 -6.63
C ILE A 313 -23.59 -3.50 -6.45
N GLY A 314 -24.37 -2.96 -5.50
CA GLY A 314 -25.71 -3.44 -5.18
C GLY A 314 -25.73 -4.56 -4.14
N ALA A 315 -26.84 -5.29 -4.11
CA ALA A 315 -27.01 -6.38 -3.15
C ALA A 315 -26.01 -7.52 -3.40
N TYR A 316 -25.39 -8.00 -2.33
CA TYR A 316 -24.36 -9.05 -2.36
C TYR A 316 -24.66 -10.16 -1.36
N SER A 317 -24.28 -11.38 -1.69
CA SER A 317 -24.20 -12.51 -0.75
C SER A 317 -23.14 -13.49 -1.24
N GLY A 318 -22.09 -13.68 -0.46
CA GLY A 318 -20.97 -14.54 -0.85
C GLY A 318 -20.13 -15.01 0.34
N THR A 319 -19.11 -15.80 0.05
CA THR A 319 -18.14 -16.26 1.06
C THR A 319 -16.76 -16.14 0.47
N VAL A 320 -15.87 -15.45 1.21
CA VAL A 320 -14.50 -15.14 0.82
C VAL A 320 -13.53 -15.68 1.87
N PRO A 321 -12.24 -15.91 1.54
CA PRO A 321 -11.25 -16.24 2.55
C PRO A 321 -10.95 -15.02 3.42
N LEU A 322 -10.72 -15.26 4.72
CA LEU A 322 -10.22 -14.29 5.70
C LEU A 322 -8.90 -14.81 6.24
N SER A 323 -7.87 -13.99 6.26
CA SER A 323 -6.55 -14.36 6.77
C SER A 323 -6.57 -14.53 8.29
N ALA A 324 -5.56 -15.17 8.86
CA ALA A 324 -5.35 -15.11 10.31
C ALA A 324 -4.95 -13.68 10.69
N GLY A 325 -5.55 -13.16 11.76
CA GLY A 325 -5.17 -11.87 12.34
C GLY A 325 -3.76 -11.90 12.97
N PRO A 326 -3.27 -10.74 13.40
CA PRO A 326 -4.00 -9.47 13.49
C PRO A 326 -4.17 -8.78 12.13
N SER A 327 -5.35 -8.20 11.88
CA SER A 327 -5.64 -7.43 10.68
C SER A 327 -6.68 -6.31 10.94
N VAL A 328 -6.76 -5.37 10.01
CA VAL A 328 -7.81 -4.33 9.96
C VAL A 328 -8.80 -4.72 8.87
N ILE A 329 -10.08 -4.70 9.18
CA ILE A 329 -11.17 -4.91 8.23
C ILE A 329 -11.86 -3.58 8.00
N ALA A 330 -11.79 -3.07 6.77
CA ALA A 330 -12.50 -1.86 6.36
C ALA A 330 -13.67 -2.20 5.45
N VAL A 331 -14.83 -1.68 5.77
CA VAL A 331 -16.08 -1.83 5.02
C VAL A 331 -16.48 -0.49 4.45
N GLN A 332 -16.78 -0.46 3.15
CA GLN A 332 -17.44 0.66 2.49
C GLN A 332 -18.79 0.15 1.96
N ALA A 333 -19.86 0.77 2.41
CA ALA A 333 -21.22 0.33 2.07
C ALA A 333 -22.22 1.48 2.13
N ASP A 334 -23.27 1.42 1.31
CA ASP A 334 -24.40 2.37 1.36
C ASP A 334 -25.65 1.77 2.02
N GLY A 335 -25.60 0.50 2.42
CA GLY A 335 -26.70 -0.26 3.03
C GLY A 335 -26.31 -1.00 4.31
N ASN A 336 -27.19 -1.91 4.73
CA ASN A 336 -26.88 -2.85 5.81
C ASN A 336 -26.03 -4.00 5.29
N TRP A 337 -25.15 -4.50 6.13
CA TRP A 337 -24.28 -5.61 5.79
C TRP A 337 -24.12 -6.60 6.96
N THR A 338 -23.74 -7.83 6.61
CA THR A 338 -23.32 -8.85 7.58
C THR A 338 -21.94 -9.39 7.21
N LEU A 339 -21.13 -9.72 8.23
CA LEU A 339 -19.79 -10.32 8.13
C LEU A 339 -19.69 -11.45 9.16
N ASP A 340 -20.06 -12.68 8.77
CA ASP A 340 -20.03 -13.85 9.64
C ASP A 340 -18.76 -14.67 9.44
N VAL A 341 -17.90 -14.71 10.45
CA VAL A 341 -16.69 -15.56 10.47
C VAL A 341 -17.08 -17.01 10.77
N LYS A 342 -16.66 -17.97 9.90
CA LYS A 342 -17.01 -19.39 9.95
C LYS A 342 -15.80 -20.31 9.87
#